data_eb2f74fa2893bfdcb31781625f5b96f9
#
_entry.id   eb2f74fa2893bfdcb31781625f5b96f9
#
_cell.length_a   1.000
_cell.length_b   1.000
_cell.length_c   1.000
_cell.angle_alpha   90.00
_cell.angle_beta   90.00
_cell.angle_gamma   90.00
#
_symmetry.space_group_name_H-M   'P 1'
#
loop_
_entity.id
_entity.type
_entity.pdbx_description
1 polymer ?
#
loop_
_entity_poly.entity_id
_entity_poly.type
_entity_poly.pdbx_seq_one_letter_code
_entity_poly.pdbx_strand_id
1 'polypeptide(L)'
;IGTMQGAAQNKKSGNPILPGFHADPEVLYSHLTKRYYIYPTSDGFPGWGGSYFKVFSSKNLKTWKEETVILEMGKNVSWANGNAWAPCIEEKKIDGKYKYFFYYSANPTTNKGKQIGVAVADSPTGPFTDLGKPIITSSPTGRGQQIDVDVFTDPVSGKSYLYWGNGYMAGAELNDDMLSIKEETIKVLTPKGGTLQTYAYREAPYVIYRKGVYYFFWSVDDTGSPNYHVAYGLSLIHI
;
A
#
# COMPACT_ATOMS: atom_id res chain seq x y z
N ILE A 1 20.26 -20.74 -14.94
CA ILE A 1 19.05 -21.11 -14.18
C ILE A 1 19.56 -21.66 -12.86
N GLY A 2 19.78 -20.76 -11.88
CA GLY A 2 20.17 -21.16 -10.52
C GLY A 2 18.91 -21.47 -9.72
N THR A 3 18.74 -22.71 -9.32
CA THR A 3 17.77 -23.10 -8.29
C THR A 3 18.21 -22.47 -6.99
N MET A 4 17.49 -21.45 -6.50
CA MET A 4 17.60 -21.05 -5.11
C MET A 4 17.09 -22.22 -4.24
N GLN A 5 18.02 -22.98 -3.67
CA GLN A 5 17.68 -23.87 -2.57
C GLN A 5 17.30 -22.98 -1.40
N GLY A 6 16.02 -23.00 -1.02
CA GLY A 6 15.54 -22.29 0.15
C GLY A 6 16.33 -22.69 1.38
N ALA A 7 16.84 -21.72 2.11
CA ALA A 7 17.52 -21.92 3.39
C ALA A 7 16.63 -22.78 4.29
N ALA A 8 17.23 -23.76 4.95
CA ALA A 8 16.54 -24.66 5.87
C ALA A 8 15.77 -23.82 6.91
N GLN A 9 14.46 -23.96 6.91
CA GLN A 9 13.54 -23.22 7.75
C GLN A 9 13.85 -23.52 9.22
N ASN A 10 14.23 -22.50 9.96
CA ASN A 10 14.42 -22.62 11.40
C ASN A 10 13.02 -22.83 12.04
N LYS A 11 12.71 -24.03 12.46
CA LYS A 11 11.40 -24.45 13.00
C LYS A 11 10.86 -23.56 14.14
N LYS A 12 11.68 -22.66 14.69
CA LYS A 12 11.31 -21.74 15.77
C LYS A 12 10.84 -20.36 15.29
N SER A 13 11.15 -19.94 14.05
CA SER A 13 10.83 -18.59 13.56
C SER A 13 9.41 -18.41 13.07
N GLY A 14 8.74 -19.50 12.60
CA GLY A 14 7.44 -19.42 11.96
C GLY A 14 7.45 -18.78 10.57
N ASN A 15 8.61 -18.41 10.03
CA ASN A 15 8.79 -17.83 8.70
C ASN A 15 9.16 -18.89 7.65
N PRO A 16 8.69 -18.73 6.39
CA PRO A 16 7.68 -17.74 5.95
C PRO A 16 6.31 -18.05 6.55
N ILE A 17 5.55 -17.00 6.89
CA ILE A 17 4.20 -17.15 7.48
C ILE A 17 3.14 -17.51 6.43
N LEU A 18 3.38 -17.17 5.16
CA LEU A 18 2.54 -17.53 4.02
C LEU A 18 3.34 -18.34 3.00
N PRO A 19 2.76 -19.39 2.41
CA PRO A 19 3.40 -20.14 1.32
C PRO A 19 3.27 -19.37 0.00
N GLY A 20 4.28 -19.47 -0.88
CA GLY A 20 4.29 -18.85 -2.20
C GLY A 20 4.99 -17.50 -2.24
N PHE A 21 4.68 -16.72 -3.27
CA PHE A 21 5.31 -15.42 -3.53
C PHE A 21 4.33 -14.30 -3.22
N HIS A 22 4.68 -13.46 -2.25
CA HIS A 22 3.87 -12.35 -1.76
C HIS A 22 4.80 -11.17 -1.50
N ALA A 23 4.65 -10.09 -2.27
CA ALA A 23 5.39 -8.87 -2.08
C ALA A 23 4.54 -7.79 -1.40
N ASP A 24 5.16 -6.74 -0.92
CA ASP A 24 4.53 -5.50 -0.43
C ASP A 24 3.33 -5.73 0.49
N PRO A 25 3.43 -6.54 1.55
CA PRO A 25 2.27 -6.91 2.36
C PRO A 25 1.85 -5.78 3.29
N GLU A 26 0.56 -5.42 3.24
CA GLU A 26 -0.09 -4.58 4.24
C GLU A 26 -0.80 -5.42 5.29
N VAL A 27 -0.73 -5.01 6.56
CA VAL A 27 -1.34 -5.72 7.69
C VAL A 27 -2.38 -4.85 8.37
N LEU A 28 -3.61 -5.38 8.48
CA LEU A 28 -4.72 -4.76 9.21
C LEU A 28 -5.14 -5.61 10.41
N TYR A 29 -5.33 -4.98 11.58
CA TYR A 29 -6.16 -5.56 12.63
C TYR A 29 -7.57 -4.99 12.53
N SER A 30 -8.56 -5.83 12.22
CA SER A 30 -9.95 -5.39 12.14
C SER A 30 -10.61 -5.36 13.51
N HIS A 31 -11.10 -4.20 13.92
CA HIS A 31 -11.87 -4.01 15.13
C HIS A 31 -13.28 -4.62 15.03
N LEU A 32 -13.81 -4.79 13.82
CA LEU A 32 -15.08 -5.46 13.58
C LEU A 32 -14.98 -6.95 13.84
N THR A 33 -13.99 -7.63 13.23
CA THR A 33 -13.88 -9.09 13.26
C THR A 33 -12.95 -9.63 14.34
N LYS A 34 -12.15 -8.76 14.98
CA LYS A 34 -11.13 -9.11 15.99
C LYS A 34 -10.09 -10.09 15.43
N ARG A 35 -9.69 -9.87 14.14
CA ARG A 35 -8.70 -10.70 13.42
C ARG A 35 -7.69 -9.82 12.72
N TYR A 36 -6.54 -10.38 12.42
CA TYR A 36 -5.51 -9.80 11.56
C TYR A 36 -5.73 -10.23 10.11
N TYR A 37 -5.43 -9.32 9.19
CA TYR A 37 -5.51 -9.55 7.75
C TYR A 37 -4.22 -9.11 7.08
N ILE A 38 -3.77 -9.85 6.06
CA ILE A 38 -2.65 -9.49 5.20
C ILE A 38 -3.17 -9.36 3.77
N TYR A 39 -2.78 -8.26 3.12
CA TYR A 39 -3.11 -7.94 1.74
C TYR A 39 -1.80 -7.74 0.98
N PRO A 40 -1.27 -8.75 0.30
CA PRO A 40 -0.03 -8.63 -0.46
C PRO A 40 -0.28 -8.31 -1.93
N THR A 41 0.76 -7.85 -2.60
CA THR A 41 0.90 -7.99 -4.06
C THR A 41 0.92 -9.47 -4.41
N SER A 42 0.17 -9.89 -5.43
CA SER A 42 0.29 -11.23 -6.00
C SER A 42 1.51 -11.29 -6.90
N ASP A 43 2.55 -11.95 -6.43
CA ASP A 43 3.87 -11.99 -7.08
C ASP A 43 4.16 -13.37 -7.68
N GLY A 44 5.35 -13.54 -8.32
CA GLY A 44 5.75 -14.76 -8.98
C GLY A 44 5.36 -14.83 -10.46
N PHE A 45 4.86 -13.73 -11.04
CA PHE A 45 4.50 -13.61 -12.46
C PHE A 45 5.62 -12.95 -13.27
N PRO A 46 5.81 -13.32 -14.56
CA PRO A 46 6.75 -12.62 -15.45
C PRO A 46 6.47 -11.12 -15.49
N GLY A 47 7.53 -10.29 -15.42
CA GLY A 47 7.43 -8.83 -15.48
C GLY A 47 6.62 -8.22 -14.33
N TRP A 48 6.58 -8.88 -13.16
CA TRP A 48 5.75 -8.49 -12.02
C TRP A 48 4.27 -8.32 -12.37
N GLY A 49 3.78 -9.13 -13.33
CA GLY A 49 2.51 -8.95 -14.02
C GLY A 49 1.27 -9.49 -13.28
N GLY A 50 1.30 -9.64 -11.96
CA GLY A 50 0.13 -10.04 -11.19
C GLY A 50 -1.08 -9.13 -11.45
N SER A 51 -2.27 -9.72 -11.58
CA SER A 51 -3.49 -8.99 -11.98
C SER A 51 -4.59 -9.00 -10.91
N TYR A 52 -4.31 -9.52 -9.71
CA TYR A 52 -5.32 -9.65 -8.65
C TYR A 52 -4.71 -9.43 -7.26
N PHE A 53 -5.57 -9.14 -6.30
CA PHE A 53 -5.24 -9.12 -4.89
C PHE A 53 -5.96 -10.19 -4.11
N LYS A 54 -5.23 -10.86 -3.22
CA LYS A 54 -5.76 -11.81 -2.24
C LYS A 54 -5.78 -11.22 -0.85
N VAL A 55 -6.54 -11.84 0.05
CA VAL A 55 -6.49 -11.56 1.47
C VAL A 55 -6.30 -12.84 2.28
N PHE A 56 -5.47 -12.74 3.30
CA PHE A 56 -5.23 -13.80 4.29
C PHE A 56 -5.66 -13.31 5.67
N SER A 57 -6.18 -14.21 6.50
CA SER A 57 -6.57 -13.87 7.87
C SER A 57 -5.93 -14.74 8.92
N SER A 58 -5.78 -14.17 10.12
CA SER A 58 -5.29 -14.87 11.30
C SER A 58 -5.95 -14.37 12.57
N LYS A 59 -6.12 -15.26 13.57
CA LYS A 59 -6.53 -14.89 14.92
C LYS A 59 -5.34 -14.65 15.86
N ASN A 60 -4.14 -15.13 15.50
CA ASN A 60 -3.02 -15.26 16.43
C ASN A 60 -1.65 -14.89 15.83
N LEU A 61 -1.63 -14.39 14.58
CA LEU A 61 -0.41 -14.08 13.79
C LEU A 61 0.51 -15.29 13.51
N LYS A 62 0.10 -16.49 13.87
CA LYS A 62 0.90 -17.73 13.69
C LYS A 62 0.35 -18.63 12.60
N THR A 63 -0.97 -18.76 12.55
CA THR A 63 -1.67 -19.56 11.55
C THR A 63 -2.50 -18.65 10.68
N TRP A 64 -2.29 -18.75 9.38
CA TRP A 64 -2.93 -17.92 8.37
C TRP A 64 -3.80 -18.76 7.46
N LYS A 65 -4.93 -18.22 7.07
CA LYS A 65 -5.87 -18.80 6.13
C LYS A 65 -5.99 -17.88 4.91
N GLU A 66 -5.79 -18.41 3.71
CA GLU A 66 -6.19 -17.75 2.48
C GLU A 66 -7.71 -17.66 2.43
N GLU A 67 -8.25 -16.46 2.33
CA GLU A 67 -9.70 -16.25 2.32
C GLU A 67 -10.24 -16.22 0.88
N THR A 68 -9.85 -15.20 0.10
CA THR A 68 -10.37 -15.02 -1.27
C THR A 68 -9.50 -14.06 -2.08
N VAL A 69 -9.73 -14.03 -3.39
CA VAL A 69 -9.38 -12.91 -4.27
C VAL A 69 -10.40 -11.79 -4.06
N ILE A 70 -9.93 -10.59 -3.74
CA ILE A 70 -10.79 -9.43 -3.42
C ILE A 70 -10.97 -8.47 -4.58
N LEU A 71 -9.97 -8.34 -5.45
CA LEU A 71 -10.02 -7.55 -6.69
C LEU A 71 -9.22 -8.24 -7.79
N GLU A 72 -9.71 -8.14 -9.02
CA GLU A 72 -9.05 -8.66 -10.22
C GLU A 72 -9.15 -7.64 -11.35
N MET A 73 -7.99 -7.23 -11.86
CA MET A 73 -7.87 -6.24 -12.93
C MET A 73 -8.50 -6.78 -14.22
N GLY A 74 -9.27 -5.92 -14.90
CA GLY A 74 -10.00 -6.31 -16.10
C GLY A 74 -11.31 -7.10 -15.86
N LYS A 75 -11.58 -7.49 -14.61
CA LYS A 75 -12.82 -8.22 -14.25
C LYS A 75 -13.75 -7.36 -13.39
N ASN A 76 -13.32 -7.00 -12.19
CA ASN A 76 -14.05 -6.09 -11.31
C ASN A 76 -13.36 -4.74 -11.10
N VAL A 77 -12.24 -4.52 -11.79
CA VAL A 77 -11.58 -3.22 -11.97
C VAL A 77 -11.52 -2.94 -13.46
N SER A 78 -12.39 -2.10 -13.98
CA SER A 78 -12.57 -1.88 -15.43
C SER A 78 -11.51 -0.95 -16.05
N TRP A 79 -10.92 -0.05 -15.26
CA TRP A 79 -9.95 0.94 -15.73
C TRP A 79 -8.52 0.40 -15.83
N ALA A 80 -8.22 -0.77 -15.23
CA ALA A 80 -6.90 -1.39 -15.18
C ALA A 80 -6.89 -2.80 -15.74
N ASN A 81 -5.74 -3.23 -16.27
CA ASN A 81 -5.57 -4.53 -16.93
C ASN A 81 -4.41 -5.37 -16.39
N GLY A 82 -3.70 -4.93 -15.36
CA GLY A 82 -2.61 -5.70 -14.75
C GLY A 82 -1.76 -4.90 -13.79
N ASN A 83 -0.67 -5.51 -13.34
CA ASN A 83 0.27 -4.97 -12.35
C ASN A 83 -0.44 -4.44 -11.10
N ALA A 84 -1.23 -5.31 -10.49
CA ALA A 84 -1.90 -5.07 -9.22
C ALA A 84 -0.85 -5.09 -8.09
N TRP A 85 -0.36 -3.90 -7.69
CA TRP A 85 0.81 -3.76 -6.84
C TRP A 85 0.55 -2.97 -5.57
N ALA A 86 1.38 -3.29 -4.54
CA ALA A 86 1.60 -2.53 -3.33
C ALA A 86 0.30 -1.93 -2.76
N PRO A 87 -0.61 -2.77 -2.29
CA PRO A 87 -1.87 -2.30 -1.72
C PRO A 87 -1.67 -1.78 -0.31
N CYS A 88 -2.56 -0.89 0.12
CA CYS A 88 -2.77 -0.59 1.53
C CYS A 88 -4.27 -0.58 1.86
N ILE A 89 -4.59 -0.64 3.15
CA ILE A 89 -5.97 -0.74 3.60
C ILE A 89 -6.20 0.03 4.90
N GLU A 90 -7.34 0.69 5.00
CA GLU A 90 -7.79 1.38 6.21
C GLU A 90 -9.17 0.86 6.63
N GLU A 91 -9.32 0.56 7.93
CA GLU A 91 -10.62 0.34 8.56
C GLU A 91 -11.08 1.64 9.20
N LYS A 92 -12.19 2.20 8.76
CA LYS A 92 -12.75 3.43 9.29
C LYS A 92 -14.23 3.29 9.59
N LYS A 93 -14.71 3.97 10.65
CA LYS A 93 -16.15 4.11 10.88
C LYS A 93 -16.69 5.31 10.12
N ILE A 94 -17.67 5.05 9.24
CA ILE A 94 -18.47 6.06 8.56
C ILE A 94 -19.92 5.86 9.03
N ASP A 95 -20.52 6.89 9.58
CA ASP A 95 -21.91 6.85 10.12
C ASP A 95 -22.14 5.66 11.09
N GLY A 96 -21.16 5.39 11.95
CA GLY A 96 -21.22 4.33 12.94
C GLY A 96 -20.95 2.91 12.43
N LYS A 97 -20.81 2.72 11.13
CA LYS A 97 -20.52 1.42 10.49
C LYS A 97 -19.06 1.31 10.08
N TYR A 98 -18.46 0.14 10.24
CA TYR A 98 -17.14 -0.12 9.73
C TYR A 98 -17.16 -0.23 8.21
N LYS A 99 -16.20 0.43 7.58
CA LYS A 99 -15.89 0.38 6.15
C LYS A 99 -14.41 0.08 5.99
N TYR A 100 -14.04 -0.57 4.89
CA TYR A 100 -12.69 -0.95 4.54
C TYR A 100 -12.34 -0.30 3.20
N PHE A 101 -11.33 0.56 3.21
CA PHE A 101 -10.89 1.28 2.03
C PHE A 101 -9.56 0.69 1.58
N PHE A 102 -9.57 0.07 0.41
CA PHE A 102 -8.44 -0.63 -0.16
C PHE A 102 -7.88 0.18 -1.32
N TYR A 103 -6.67 0.70 -1.16
CA TYR A 103 -5.97 1.47 -2.18
C TYR A 103 -4.90 0.60 -2.82
N TYR A 104 -4.65 0.81 -4.10
CA TYR A 104 -3.73 -0.04 -4.86
C TYR A 104 -3.21 0.66 -6.11
N SER A 105 -2.05 0.22 -6.60
CA SER A 105 -1.47 0.65 -7.87
C SER A 105 -1.78 -0.35 -8.97
N ALA A 106 -2.07 0.12 -10.17
CA ALA A 106 -2.30 -0.75 -11.32
C ALA A 106 -1.93 -0.07 -12.65
N ASN A 107 -1.78 -0.88 -13.70
CA ASN A 107 -1.66 -0.41 -15.07
C ASN A 107 -3.05 -0.05 -15.60
N PRO A 108 -3.27 1.21 -16.02
CA PRO A 108 -4.52 1.58 -16.69
C PRO A 108 -4.58 0.97 -18.09
N THR A 109 -5.79 0.74 -18.58
CA THR A 109 -6.04 0.26 -19.94
C THR A 109 -5.53 1.23 -21.04
N THR A 110 -5.26 2.48 -20.66
CA THR A 110 -4.78 3.55 -21.55
C THR A 110 -3.26 3.58 -21.74
N ASN A 111 -2.48 2.70 -21.11
CA ASN A 111 -1.02 2.64 -21.14
C ASN A 111 -0.30 3.97 -20.76
N LYS A 112 -0.89 4.76 -19.88
CA LYS A 112 -0.36 6.07 -19.43
C LYS A 112 0.49 6.01 -18.14
N GLY A 113 1.14 4.90 -17.87
CA GLY A 113 1.89 4.66 -16.62
C GLY A 113 0.98 4.22 -15.48
N LYS A 114 1.57 3.91 -14.33
CA LYS A 114 0.81 3.46 -13.15
C LYS A 114 -0.12 4.53 -12.62
N GLN A 115 -1.25 4.08 -12.10
CA GLN A 115 -2.26 4.93 -11.46
C GLN A 115 -2.74 4.26 -10.16
N ILE A 116 -3.28 5.04 -9.25
CA ILE A 116 -3.76 4.55 -7.96
C ILE A 116 -5.28 4.58 -7.95
N GLY A 117 -5.87 3.42 -7.62
CA GLY A 117 -7.30 3.24 -7.42
C GLY A 117 -7.69 3.06 -5.97
N VAL A 118 -9.00 3.05 -5.72
CA VAL A 118 -9.60 2.73 -4.43
C VAL A 118 -10.83 1.86 -4.62
N ALA A 119 -10.97 0.88 -3.74
CA ALA A 119 -12.17 0.05 -3.63
C ALA A 119 -12.65 0.03 -2.18
N VAL A 120 -13.96 -0.14 -1.96
CA VAL A 120 -14.57 -0.12 -0.64
C VAL A 120 -15.39 -1.37 -0.38
N ALA A 121 -15.39 -1.83 0.89
CA ALA A 121 -16.18 -2.96 1.36
C ALA A 121 -16.73 -2.72 2.77
N ASP A 122 -17.72 -3.54 3.16
CA ASP A 122 -18.26 -3.61 4.53
C ASP A 122 -17.57 -4.69 5.38
N SER A 123 -16.67 -5.45 4.80
CA SER A 123 -15.94 -6.53 5.44
C SER A 123 -14.47 -6.54 4.98
N PRO A 124 -13.52 -6.93 5.84
CA PRO A 124 -12.10 -7.00 5.46
C PRO A 124 -11.80 -8.03 4.36
N THR A 125 -12.71 -8.97 4.12
CA THR A 125 -12.60 -9.94 3.02
C THR A 125 -13.47 -9.59 1.81
N GLY A 126 -14.09 -8.41 1.81
CA GLY A 126 -14.96 -7.96 0.73
C GLY A 126 -16.42 -8.45 0.87
N PRO A 127 -17.21 -8.41 -0.22
CA PRO A 127 -16.77 -8.01 -1.57
C PRO A 127 -16.37 -6.54 -1.64
N PHE A 128 -15.26 -6.26 -2.30
CA PHE A 128 -14.81 -4.90 -2.58
C PHE A 128 -15.43 -4.40 -3.89
N THR A 129 -15.89 -3.17 -3.86
CA THR A 129 -16.40 -2.45 -5.05
C THR A 129 -15.39 -1.37 -5.41
N ASP A 130 -14.78 -1.49 -6.59
CA ASP A 130 -13.89 -0.46 -7.14
C ASP A 130 -14.66 0.81 -7.48
N LEU A 131 -14.02 1.97 -7.35
CA LEU A 131 -14.62 3.27 -7.68
C LEU A 131 -14.94 3.43 -9.19
N GLY A 132 -14.42 2.54 -10.06
CA GLY A 132 -14.58 2.57 -11.50
C GLY A 132 -13.61 3.50 -12.23
N LYS A 133 -12.77 4.20 -11.50
CA LYS A 133 -11.73 5.10 -12.02
C LYS A 133 -10.59 5.26 -11.00
N PRO A 134 -9.38 5.57 -11.46
CA PRO A 134 -8.29 5.91 -10.54
C PRO A 134 -8.55 7.25 -9.85
N ILE A 135 -7.99 7.41 -8.65
CA ILE A 135 -8.01 8.66 -7.86
C ILE A 135 -6.73 9.47 -8.01
N ILE A 136 -5.63 8.83 -8.43
CA ILE A 136 -4.36 9.50 -8.73
C ILE A 136 -3.89 9.03 -10.10
N THR A 137 -3.78 9.96 -11.04
CA THR A 137 -3.53 9.67 -12.47
C THR A 137 -2.22 10.22 -13.00
N SER A 138 -1.58 11.12 -12.27
CA SER A 138 -0.37 11.81 -12.72
C SER A 138 0.57 12.13 -11.57
N SER A 139 1.85 12.29 -11.90
CA SER A 139 2.88 12.72 -10.96
C SER A 139 2.81 14.22 -10.71
N PRO A 140 2.88 14.68 -9.46
CA PRO A 140 2.97 16.12 -9.15
C PRO A 140 4.32 16.73 -9.58
N THR A 141 5.30 15.91 -9.94
CA THR A 141 6.63 16.34 -10.41
C THR A 141 6.81 16.20 -11.93
N GLY A 142 5.81 15.70 -12.66
CA GLY A 142 5.87 15.42 -14.09
C GLY A 142 6.73 14.21 -14.47
N ARG A 143 7.27 13.45 -13.50
CA ARG A 143 8.12 12.26 -13.69
C ARG A 143 7.92 11.28 -12.55
N GLY A 144 8.49 10.06 -12.67
CA GLY A 144 8.30 8.98 -11.69
C GLY A 144 6.97 8.24 -11.91
N GLN A 145 6.62 7.38 -10.95
CA GLN A 145 5.43 6.53 -11.05
C GLN A 145 4.50 6.76 -9.85
N GLN A 146 3.19 6.59 -10.08
CA GLN A 146 2.16 6.63 -9.05
C GLN A 146 1.96 5.20 -8.54
N ILE A 147 2.84 4.79 -7.61
CA ILE A 147 2.80 3.46 -6.97
C ILE A 147 3.04 3.56 -5.48
N ASP A 148 2.92 2.44 -4.79
CA ASP A 148 3.25 2.25 -3.39
C ASP A 148 2.47 3.20 -2.49
N VAL A 149 1.16 3.13 -2.61
CA VAL A 149 0.26 3.97 -1.83
C VAL A 149 0.21 3.50 -0.37
N ASP A 150 0.31 4.44 0.55
CA ASP A 150 0.04 4.25 1.98
C ASP A 150 -1.10 5.15 2.44
N VAL A 151 -2.01 4.62 3.24
CA VAL A 151 -3.11 5.35 3.87
C VAL A 151 -2.85 5.48 5.37
N PHE A 152 -2.91 6.70 5.87
CA PHE A 152 -2.68 6.99 7.29
C PHE A 152 -3.79 7.87 7.85
N THR A 153 -4.50 7.39 8.88
CA THR A 153 -5.41 8.23 9.66
C THR A 153 -4.68 8.74 10.90
N ASP A 154 -4.46 10.05 10.93
CA ASP A 154 -3.78 10.70 12.03
C ASP A 154 -4.62 10.65 13.32
N PRO A 155 -4.15 9.98 14.37
CA PRO A 155 -4.90 9.85 15.62
C PRO A 155 -5.02 11.17 16.40
N VAL A 156 -4.23 12.20 16.05
CA VAL A 156 -4.27 13.50 16.71
C VAL A 156 -5.35 14.38 16.11
N SER A 157 -5.41 14.49 14.77
CA SER A 157 -6.38 15.33 14.06
C SER A 157 -7.64 14.58 13.63
N GLY A 158 -7.59 13.25 13.53
CA GLY A 158 -8.65 12.41 12.97
C GLY A 158 -8.75 12.47 11.45
N LYS A 159 -7.90 13.25 10.78
CA LYS A 159 -7.85 13.35 9.33
C LYS A 159 -7.10 12.17 8.71
N SER A 160 -7.49 11.81 7.50
CA SER A 160 -6.85 10.72 6.74
C SER A 160 -6.05 11.29 5.57
N TYR A 161 -4.94 10.63 5.27
CA TYR A 161 -3.99 11.06 4.25
C TYR A 161 -3.59 9.88 3.38
N LEU A 162 -3.24 10.14 2.12
CA LEU A 162 -2.53 9.21 1.25
C LEU A 162 -1.12 9.71 1.02
N TYR A 163 -0.17 8.76 0.98
CA TYR A 163 1.21 8.97 0.56
C TYR A 163 1.52 8.02 -0.59
N TRP A 164 2.31 8.45 -1.56
CA TRP A 164 2.65 7.61 -2.72
C TRP A 164 3.87 8.14 -3.46
N GLY A 165 4.39 7.34 -4.37
CA GLY A 165 5.33 7.77 -5.40
C GLY A 165 6.61 6.96 -5.48
N ASN A 166 7.09 6.79 -6.71
CA ASN A 166 8.40 6.26 -7.05
C ASN A 166 9.20 7.36 -7.74
N GLY A 167 10.40 7.65 -7.21
CA GLY A 167 11.23 8.78 -7.63
C GLY A 167 10.80 10.12 -7.03
N TYR A 168 9.71 10.15 -6.29
CA TYR A 168 9.21 11.26 -5.47
C TYR A 168 8.33 10.69 -4.35
N MET A 169 8.20 11.44 -3.25
CA MET A 169 7.18 11.17 -2.22
C MET A 169 6.15 12.29 -2.27
N ALA A 170 4.92 11.96 -2.58
CA ALA A 170 3.79 12.88 -2.49
C ALA A 170 2.87 12.49 -1.32
N GLY A 171 2.13 13.46 -0.82
CA GLY A 171 1.07 13.25 0.17
C GLY A 171 -0.07 14.21 -0.06
N ALA A 172 -1.28 13.79 0.27
CA ALA A 172 -2.50 14.60 0.20
C ALA A 172 -3.50 14.19 1.28
N GLU A 173 -4.33 15.13 1.76
CA GLU A 173 -5.46 14.85 2.63
C GLU A 173 -6.58 14.18 1.84
N LEU A 174 -7.16 13.10 2.37
CA LEU A 174 -8.37 12.48 1.84
C LEU A 174 -9.60 13.30 2.22
N ASN A 175 -10.60 13.27 1.35
CA ASN A 175 -11.94 13.68 1.73
C ASN A 175 -12.55 12.71 2.75
N ASP A 176 -13.58 13.13 3.47
CA ASP A 176 -14.19 12.35 4.56
C ASP A 176 -14.78 11.00 4.09
N ASP A 177 -15.15 10.92 2.80
CA ASP A 177 -15.64 9.71 2.15
C ASP A 177 -14.54 8.68 1.88
N MET A 178 -13.26 9.05 2.01
CA MET A 178 -12.08 8.22 1.75
C MET A 178 -11.94 7.77 0.28
N LEU A 179 -12.71 8.32 -0.65
CA LEU A 179 -12.75 7.92 -2.06
C LEU A 179 -12.11 8.93 -3.01
N SER A 180 -11.62 10.03 -2.48
CA SER A 180 -10.94 11.08 -3.23
C SER A 180 -9.96 11.85 -2.35
N ILE A 181 -8.96 12.47 -2.98
CA ILE A 181 -8.03 13.37 -2.31
C ILE A 181 -8.49 14.83 -2.46
N LYS A 182 -8.06 15.69 -1.53
CA LYS A 182 -8.15 17.15 -1.65
C LYS A 182 -6.96 17.60 -2.48
N GLU A 183 -7.16 17.85 -3.77
CA GLU A 183 -6.07 18.12 -4.72
C GLU A 183 -5.22 19.33 -4.33
N GLU A 184 -5.84 20.35 -3.72
CA GLU A 184 -5.15 21.55 -3.21
C GLU A 184 -4.18 21.26 -2.06
N THR A 185 -4.26 20.08 -1.45
CA THR A 185 -3.37 19.66 -0.37
C THR A 185 -2.18 18.84 -0.84
N ILE A 186 -2.09 18.50 -2.14
CA ILE A 186 -0.98 17.72 -2.67
C ILE A 186 0.34 18.44 -2.41
N LYS A 187 1.28 17.73 -1.78
CA LYS A 187 2.64 18.18 -1.54
C LYS A 187 3.65 17.12 -1.93
N VAL A 188 4.76 17.55 -2.48
CA VAL A 188 5.96 16.71 -2.59
C VAL A 188 6.74 16.87 -1.30
N LEU A 189 6.94 15.77 -0.59
CA LEU A 189 7.55 15.75 0.73
C LEU A 189 9.06 15.48 0.60
N THR A 190 9.84 16.22 1.37
CA THR A 190 11.29 16.01 1.49
C THR A 190 11.71 16.16 2.94
N PRO A 191 12.69 15.37 3.43
CA PRO A 191 13.24 15.58 4.75
C PRO A 191 13.89 16.97 4.86
N LYS A 192 13.78 17.57 6.05
CA LYS A 192 14.37 18.89 6.32
C LYS A 192 15.89 18.86 6.13
N GLY A 193 16.41 19.86 5.44
CA GLY A 193 17.84 20.03 5.21
C GLY A 193 18.40 19.24 4.03
N GLY A 194 17.53 18.69 3.18
CA GLY A 194 17.95 17.95 1.99
C GLY A 194 16.91 17.87 0.90
N THR A 195 17.15 17.01 -0.05
CA THR A 195 16.27 16.69 -1.19
C THR A 195 15.98 15.20 -1.21
N LEU A 196 15.03 14.76 -2.03
CA LEU A 196 14.80 13.33 -2.26
C LEU A 196 16.07 12.61 -2.75
N GLN A 197 16.88 13.27 -3.59
CA GLN A 197 18.16 12.75 -4.07
C GLN A 197 19.18 12.61 -2.96
N THR A 198 19.30 13.61 -2.06
CA THR A 198 20.22 13.58 -0.92
C THR A 198 19.92 12.40 0.01
N TYR A 199 18.64 12.06 0.18
CA TYR A 199 18.19 10.95 1.01
C TYR A 199 17.95 9.66 0.20
N ALA A 200 18.33 9.67 -1.08
CA ALA A 200 18.20 8.54 -2.01
C ALA A 200 16.81 7.88 -1.98
N TYR A 201 15.75 8.70 -1.81
CA TYR A 201 14.37 8.22 -1.83
C TYR A 201 14.08 7.48 -3.14
N ARG A 202 13.55 6.28 -3.04
CA ARG A 202 13.11 5.51 -4.20
C ARG A 202 11.59 5.36 -4.25
N GLU A 203 10.99 4.73 -3.23
CA GLU A 203 9.58 4.33 -3.24
C GLU A 203 9.09 3.93 -1.84
N ALA A 204 7.88 3.40 -1.75
CA ALA A 204 7.28 2.79 -0.56
C ALA A 204 7.22 3.74 0.65
N PRO A 205 6.56 4.92 0.52
CA PRO A 205 6.29 5.73 1.70
C PRO A 205 5.37 4.97 2.66
N TYR A 206 5.66 5.01 3.95
CA TYR A 206 4.85 4.40 4.99
C TYR A 206 4.88 5.25 6.25
N VAL A 207 3.71 5.56 6.82
CA VAL A 207 3.62 6.48 7.95
C VAL A 207 2.98 5.81 9.15
N ILE A 208 3.62 5.95 10.31
CA ILE A 208 3.03 5.53 11.59
C ILE A 208 3.17 6.65 12.64
N TYR A 209 2.25 6.67 13.58
CA TYR A 209 2.32 7.50 14.78
C TYR A 209 2.52 6.64 16.01
N ARG A 210 3.53 6.95 16.82
CA ARG A 210 3.78 6.24 18.05
C ARG A 210 4.36 7.16 19.12
N LYS A 211 3.72 7.20 20.28
CA LYS A 211 4.21 7.96 21.47
C LYS A 211 4.55 9.43 21.18
N GLY A 212 3.68 10.12 20.44
CA GLY A 212 3.87 11.54 20.13
C GLY A 212 4.81 11.83 18.96
N VAL A 213 5.28 10.80 18.24
CA VAL A 213 6.21 10.94 17.12
C VAL A 213 5.63 10.30 15.88
N TYR A 214 5.70 10.99 14.74
CA TYR A 214 5.42 10.46 13.41
C TYR A 214 6.71 9.88 12.83
N TYR A 215 6.63 8.68 12.30
CA TYR A 215 7.70 7.98 11.61
C TYR A 215 7.32 7.87 10.15
N PHE A 216 8.15 8.41 9.27
CA PHE A 216 8.04 8.31 7.83
C PHE A 216 9.10 7.33 7.34
N PHE A 217 8.71 6.21 6.79
CA PHE A 217 9.60 5.20 6.21
C PHE A 217 9.58 5.30 4.69
N TRP A 218 10.65 4.89 4.05
CA TRP A 218 10.76 4.76 2.60
C TRP A 218 11.85 3.78 2.21
N SER A 219 11.80 3.28 0.98
CA SER A 219 12.88 2.49 0.39
C SER A 219 13.90 3.37 -0.28
N VAL A 220 15.15 3.02 -0.10
CA VAL A 220 16.34 3.66 -0.68
C VAL A 220 16.90 2.75 -1.74
N ASP A 221 17.30 3.35 -2.90
CA ASP A 221 17.87 2.67 -4.04
C ASP A 221 16.86 1.79 -4.82
N ASP A 222 17.29 1.10 -5.85
CA ASP A 222 16.47 0.24 -6.71
C ASP A 222 16.36 -1.17 -6.15
N THR A 223 15.23 -1.84 -6.36
CA THR A 223 15.01 -3.23 -5.92
C THR A 223 16.03 -4.22 -6.44
N GLY A 224 16.67 -3.94 -7.58
CA GLY A 224 17.76 -4.73 -8.15
C GLY A 224 19.14 -4.43 -7.55
N SER A 225 19.26 -3.41 -6.70
CA SER A 225 20.53 -3.00 -6.09
C SER A 225 20.82 -3.79 -4.82
N PRO A 226 22.08 -4.18 -4.56
CA PRO A 226 22.48 -4.77 -3.29
C PRO A 226 22.40 -3.77 -2.11
N ASN A 227 22.25 -2.47 -2.41
CA ASN A 227 22.11 -1.42 -1.42
C ASN A 227 20.64 -1.07 -1.09
N TYR A 228 19.68 -1.80 -1.66
CA TYR A 228 18.26 -1.58 -1.37
C TYR A 228 17.98 -1.79 0.13
N HIS A 229 17.48 -0.76 0.79
CA HIS A 229 17.20 -0.80 2.23
C HIS A 229 16.10 0.19 2.61
N VAL A 230 15.61 0.09 3.84
CA VAL A 230 14.62 1.00 4.41
C VAL A 230 15.30 2.09 5.19
N ALA A 231 14.92 3.34 4.95
CA ALA A 231 15.27 4.50 5.76
C ALA A 231 14.02 5.08 6.44
N TYR A 232 14.20 5.97 7.39
CA TYR A 232 13.10 6.67 8.05
C TYR A 232 13.47 8.08 8.48
N GLY A 233 12.46 8.94 8.59
CA GLY A 233 12.53 10.26 9.19
C GLY A 233 11.54 10.41 10.34
N LEU A 234 11.81 11.34 11.24
CA LEU A 234 10.98 11.61 12.40
C LEU A 234 10.40 13.03 12.35
N SER A 235 9.15 13.17 12.81
CA SER A 235 8.52 14.47 13.02
C SER A 235 7.70 14.48 14.30
N LEU A 236 7.65 15.65 14.98
CA LEU A 236 6.79 15.88 16.15
C LEU A 236 5.41 16.44 15.74
N ILE A 237 5.24 16.76 14.47
CA ILE A 237 3.98 17.23 13.88
C ILE A 237 3.68 16.42 12.63
N HIS A 238 2.41 16.25 12.32
CA HIS A 238 2.01 15.73 11.01
C HIS A 238 2.38 16.73 9.92
N ILE A 239 2.99 16.26 8.84
CA ILE A 239 3.46 17.07 7.69
C ILE A 239 2.56 16.88 6.46
#